data_4e7754b5affc08a228727957b89990fe
#
_entry.id   4e7754b5affc08a228727957b89990fe
#
_cell.length_a   1.000
_cell.length_b   1.000
_cell.length_c   1.000
_cell.angle_alpha   90.00
_cell.angle_beta   90.00
_cell.angle_gamma   90.00
#
_symmetry.space_group_name_H-M   'P 1'
#
loop_
_entity.id
_entity.type
_entity.pdbx_description
1 polymer ?
#
loop_
_entity_poly.entity_id
_entity_poly.type
_entity_poly.pdbx_seq_one_letter_code
_entity_poly.pdbx_strand_id
1 'polypeptide(L)'
;KDKLKENFVFLLADVFIDIDFEKMEQYHIANNADVTLLTHPNGHPFDSDLVVEEGGVVKAFDYKSNDRTTYNYKNLVNAGVMIFSPSVFKYLTELRKYNYEKDIIVPLINEGKVVSYKSSEYAKDMGTPERYRRVQEDYNSGICDAKNLANKQKAIFLDRDGTINEYVGFLRKEEDFRLIPGVSEAIKKINNSGYLAIVVTN
;
A
#
# COMPACT_ATOMS: atom_id res chain seq x y z
N LYS A 1 4.91 -25.04 -12.58
CA LYS A 1 6.20 -25.10 -11.88
C LYS A 1 7.33 -25.00 -12.87
N ASP A 2 7.43 -25.92 -13.82
CA ASP A 2 8.56 -25.99 -14.76
C ASP A 2 8.61 -24.86 -15.80
N LYS A 3 7.55 -24.08 -15.94
CA LYS A 3 7.44 -22.93 -16.83
C LYS A 3 7.83 -21.60 -16.19
N LEU A 4 7.83 -21.52 -14.86
CA LEU A 4 8.16 -20.31 -14.10
C LEU A 4 9.60 -20.43 -13.60
N LYS A 5 10.54 -19.93 -14.38
CA LYS A 5 11.99 -19.99 -14.10
C LYS A 5 12.57 -18.67 -13.57
N GLU A 6 11.80 -17.59 -13.69
CA GLU A 6 12.15 -16.25 -13.26
C GLU A 6 11.16 -15.77 -12.18
N ASN A 7 11.41 -14.62 -11.61
CA ASN A 7 10.47 -13.99 -10.69
C ASN A 7 9.11 -13.81 -11.37
N PHE A 8 8.05 -13.97 -10.62
CA PHE A 8 6.70 -13.85 -11.18
C PHE A 8 5.77 -13.12 -10.23
N VAL A 9 4.80 -12.44 -10.81
CA VAL A 9 3.75 -11.74 -10.06
C VAL A 9 2.66 -12.73 -9.68
N PHE A 10 2.26 -12.69 -8.41
CA PHE A 10 1.10 -13.41 -7.89
C PHE A 10 0.05 -12.38 -7.46
N LEU A 11 -1.15 -12.50 -8.02
CA LEU A 11 -2.26 -11.59 -7.79
C LEU A 11 -3.44 -12.34 -7.19
N LEU A 12 -4.11 -11.75 -6.22
CA LEU A 12 -5.44 -12.19 -5.82
C LEU A 12 -6.45 -11.77 -6.89
N ALA A 13 -7.42 -12.64 -7.17
CA ALA A 13 -8.31 -12.49 -8.32
C ALA A 13 -9.34 -11.34 -8.18
N ASP A 14 -9.51 -10.82 -6.97
CA ASP A 14 -10.46 -9.78 -6.61
C ASP A 14 -9.81 -8.42 -6.32
N VAL A 15 -8.58 -8.21 -6.79
CA VAL A 15 -7.84 -6.96 -6.63
C VAL A 15 -7.68 -6.26 -7.97
N PHE A 16 -8.01 -4.98 -8.03
CA PHE A 16 -7.63 -4.08 -9.12
C PHE A 16 -6.36 -3.32 -8.72
N ILE A 17 -5.39 -3.27 -9.65
CA ILE A 17 -4.08 -2.66 -9.43
C ILE A 17 -3.67 -1.79 -10.62
N ASP A 18 -2.98 -0.70 -10.31
CA ASP A 18 -2.27 0.14 -11.26
C ASP A 18 -1.00 0.65 -10.56
N ILE A 19 0.12 -0.06 -10.79
CA ILE A 19 1.39 0.14 -10.09
C ILE A 19 2.57 0.05 -11.05
N ASP A 20 3.70 0.63 -10.67
CA ASP A 20 5.00 0.44 -11.32
C ASP A 20 5.60 -0.91 -10.93
N PHE A 21 5.28 -1.96 -11.69
CA PHE A 21 5.83 -3.30 -11.46
C PHE A 21 7.34 -3.38 -11.60
N GLU A 22 7.93 -2.60 -12.49
CA GLU A 22 9.38 -2.59 -12.68
C GLU A 22 10.08 -2.12 -11.40
N LYS A 23 9.56 -1.09 -10.78
CA LYS A 23 10.09 -0.56 -9.51
C LYS A 23 9.92 -1.56 -8.37
N MET A 24 8.79 -2.25 -8.30
CA MET A 24 8.56 -3.30 -7.31
C MET A 24 9.50 -4.50 -7.54
N GLU A 25 9.77 -4.88 -8.78
CA GLU A 25 10.70 -5.96 -9.12
C GLU A 25 12.15 -5.58 -8.79
N GLN A 26 12.57 -4.34 -9.12
CA GLN A 26 13.89 -3.82 -8.74
C GLN A 26 14.09 -3.87 -7.21
N TYR A 27 13.04 -3.52 -6.45
CA TYR A 27 13.06 -3.63 -4.99
C TYR A 27 13.20 -5.09 -4.52
N HIS A 28 12.47 -6.01 -5.14
CA HIS A 28 12.55 -7.45 -4.86
C HIS A 28 13.98 -7.98 -5.06
N ILE A 29 14.58 -7.67 -6.20
CA ILE A 29 15.96 -8.09 -6.56
C ILE A 29 16.98 -7.46 -5.60
N ALA A 30 16.89 -6.15 -5.36
CA ALA A 30 17.82 -5.42 -4.50
C ALA A 30 17.86 -5.95 -3.06
N ASN A 31 16.74 -6.50 -2.57
CA ASN A 31 16.65 -7.10 -1.24
C ASN A 31 16.92 -8.61 -1.22
N ASN A 32 17.26 -9.23 -2.35
CA ASN A 32 17.46 -10.68 -2.45
C ASN A 32 16.31 -11.46 -1.79
N ALA A 33 15.08 -11.02 -2.06
CA ALA A 33 13.87 -11.56 -1.45
C ALA A 33 13.39 -12.81 -2.19
N ASP A 34 12.73 -13.72 -1.48
CA ASP A 34 11.95 -14.80 -2.09
C ASP A 34 10.48 -14.39 -2.29
N VAL A 35 9.99 -13.48 -1.44
CA VAL A 35 8.66 -12.87 -1.57
C VAL A 35 8.74 -11.37 -1.30
N THR A 36 8.13 -10.57 -2.16
CA THR A 36 7.86 -9.15 -1.91
C THR A 36 6.37 -8.92 -1.84
N LEU A 37 5.89 -8.39 -0.74
CA LEU A 37 4.49 -8.01 -0.56
C LEU A 37 4.32 -6.53 -0.94
N LEU A 38 3.35 -6.20 -1.80
CA LEU A 38 2.88 -4.82 -1.90
C LEU A 38 2.08 -4.49 -0.64
N THR A 39 2.50 -3.46 0.08
CA THR A 39 1.85 -3.08 1.34
C THR A 39 1.46 -1.62 1.35
N HIS A 40 0.32 -1.33 1.97
CA HIS A 40 -0.19 0.02 2.15
C HIS A 40 -1.05 0.13 3.43
N PRO A 41 -1.27 1.33 3.99
CA PRO A 41 -2.26 1.51 5.05
C PRO A 41 -3.69 1.36 4.51
N ASN A 42 -4.61 0.88 5.36
CA ASN A 42 -6.02 0.82 5.01
C ASN A 42 -6.91 1.63 5.99
N GLY A 43 -8.18 1.84 5.62
CA GLY A 43 -9.15 2.59 6.44
C GLY A 43 -9.81 1.78 7.56
N HIS A 44 -9.56 0.46 7.65
CA HIS A 44 -10.18 -0.46 8.62
C HIS A 44 -9.16 -1.45 9.20
N PRO A 45 -8.14 -0.96 9.92
CA PRO A 45 -7.04 -1.78 10.41
C PRO A 45 -7.46 -2.86 11.42
N PHE A 46 -8.59 -2.67 12.12
CA PHE A 46 -9.09 -3.65 13.10
C PHE A 46 -9.76 -4.88 12.46
N ASP A 47 -10.16 -4.77 11.19
CA ASP A 47 -10.77 -5.87 10.43
C ASP A 47 -9.83 -6.49 9.39
N SER A 48 -8.55 -6.21 9.50
CA SER A 48 -7.53 -6.67 8.56
C SER A 48 -6.37 -7.35 9.26
N ASP A 49 -5.77 -8.34 8.62
CA ASP A 49 -4.49 -8.89 9.05
C ASP A 49 -3.39 -7.92 8.61
N LEU A 50 -2.55 -7.46 9.55
CA LEU A 50 -1.54 -6.47 9.31
C LEU A 50 -0.16 -7.10 9.15
N VAL A 51 0.68 -6.47 8.34
CA VAL A 51 2.07 -6.86 8.13
C VAL A 51 2.95 -6.15 9.15
N VAL A 52 3.63 -6.91 9.99
CA VAL A 52 4.66 -6.41 10.91
C VAL A 52 6.01 -6.43 10.19
N GLU A 53 6.63 -5.27 10.03
CA GLU A 53 7.93 -5.16 9.34
C GLU A 53 8.92 -4.30 10.14
N GLU A 54 10.20 -4.59 9.96
CA GLU A 54 11.34 -3.82 10.47
C GLU A 54 12.36 -3.63 9.35
N GLY A 55 12.66 -2.37 9.03
CA GLY A 55 13.60 -2.05 7.96
C GLY A 55 13.21 -2.61 6.58
N GLY A 56 11.91 -2.78 6.32
CA GLY A 56 11.40 -3.38 5.10
C GLY A 56 11.31 -4.91 5.12
N VAL A 57 11.91 -5.59 6.10
CA VAL A 57 11.82 -7.05 6.25
C VAL A 57 10.58 -7.41 7.06
N VAL A 58 9.73 -8.27 6.52
CA VAL A 58 8.53 -8.75 7.21
C VAL A 58 8.95 -9.69 8.33
N LYS A 59 8.40 -9.47 9.54
CA LYS A 59 8.69 -10.24 10.74
C LYS A 59 7.55 -11.16 11.16
N ALA A 60 6.32 -10.72 10.91
CA ALA A 60 5.11 -11.48 11.27
C ALA A 60 3.88 -10.92 10.56
N PHE A 61 2.79 -11.64 10.69
CA PHE A 61 1.45 -11.07 10.53
C PHE A 61 0.84 -10.80 11.91
N ASP A 62 0.24 -9.63 12.07
CA ASP A 62 -0.58 -9.29 13.22
C ASP A 62 -2.04 -9.53 12.82
N TYR A 63 -2.56 -10.68 13.23
CA TYR A 63 -3.89 -11.14 12.83
C TYR A 63 -5.00 -10.28 13.47
N LYS A 64 -6.10 -10.08 12.75
CA LYS A 64 -7.26 -9.31 13.19
C LYS A 64 -7.94 -9.86 14.46
N SER A 65 -7.63 -11.09 14.84
CA SER A 65 -8.05 -11.70 16.11
C SER A 65 -7.35 -11.10 17.33
N ASN A 66 -6.24 -10.38 17.15
CA ASN A 66 -5.48 -9.77 18.23
C ASN A 66 -6.15 -8.46 18.68
N ASP A 67 -6.12 -8.22 20.00
CA ASP A 67 -6.63 -6.97 20.58
C ASP A 67 -5.61 -5.84 20.42
N ARG A 68 -5.69 -5.11 19.32
CA ARG A 68 -4.80 -3.99 18.98
C ARG A 68 -5.04 -2.72 19.80
N THR A 69 -6.01 -2.70 20.70
CA THR A 69 -6.20 -1.58 21.62
C THR A 69 -5.16 -1.57 22.74
N THR A 70 -4.43 -2.67 22.92
CA THR A 70 -3.49 -2.88 24.02
C THR A 70 -2.02 -2.57 23.68
N TYR A 71 -1.71 -2.33 22.39
CA TYR A 71 -0.34 -2.04 21.92
C TYR A 71 -0.34 -1.14 20.68
N ASN A 72 0.84 -0.57 20.41
CA ASN A 72 1.04 0.22 19.18
C ASN A 72 1.28 -0.73 18.00
N TYR A 73 0.56 -0.52 16.89
CA TYR A 73 0.70 -1.27 15.65
C TYR A 73 0.98 -0.34 14.46
N LYS A 74 1.55 -0.90 13.39
CA LYS A 74 1.67 -0.22 12.10
C LYS A 74 0.51 -0.64 11.22
N ASN A 75 -0.23 0.33 10.68
CA ASN A 75 -1.30 0.06 9.74
C ASN A 75 -0.73 -0.23 8.35
N LEU A 76 -0.33 -1.49 8.12
CA LEU A 76 0.14 -1.99 6.83
C LEU A 76 -0.57 -3.29 6.52
N VAL A 77 -1.27 -3.35 5.39
CA VAL A 77 -1.91 -4.56 4.88
C VAL A 77 -1.20 -5.05 3.62
N ASN A 78 -1.26 -6.35 3.36
CA ASN A 78 -0.90 -6.91 2.07
C ASN A 78 -2.02 -6.56 1.06
N ALA A 79 -1.66 -5.85 0.00
CA ALA A 79 -2.59 -5.42 -1.04
C ALA A 79 -3.09 -6.56 -1.95
N GLY A 80 -2.66 -7.80 -1.72
CA GLY A 80 -2.99 -8.93 -2.60
C GLY A 80 -2.14 -8.99 -3.87
N VAL A 81 -1.04 -8.27 -3.91
CA VAL A 81 -0.07 -8.22 -5.00
C VAL A 81 1.30 -8.60 -4.45
N MET A 82 1.93 -9.59 -5.05
CA MET A 82 3.21 -10.10 -4.57
C MET A 82 4.13 -10.46 -5.73
N ILE A 83 5.43 -10.33 -5.53
CA ILE A 83 6.44 -10.92 -6.41
C ILE A 83 7.03 -12.13 -5.69
N PHE A 84 7.07 -13.25 -6.38
CA PHE A 84 7.65 -14.50 -5.91
C PHE A 84 8.87 -14.89 -6.74
N SER A 85 9.93 -15.32 -6.08
CA SER A 85 11.04 -16.02 -6.71
C SER A 85 10.69 -17.51 -6.91
N PRO A 86 11.29 -18.19 -7.90
CA PRO A 86 11.06 -19.62 -8.11
C PRO A 86 11.42 -20.51 -6.91
N SER A 87 12.26 -20.03 -6.01
CA SER A 87 12.64 -20.70 -4.74
C SER A 87 11.42 -21.10 -3.89
N VAL A 88 10.28 -20.39 -4.01
CA VAL A 88 9.05 -20.69 -3.28
C VAL A 88 8.48 -22.08 -3.63
N PHE A 89 8.83 -22.62 -4.81
CA PHE A 89 8.36 -23.94 -5.22
C PHE A 89 8.89 -25.09 -4.37
N LYS A 90 9.92 -24.88 -3.54
CA LYS A 90 10.38 -25.84 -2.54
C LYS A 90 9.29 -26.21 -1.53
N TYR A 91 8.34 -25.30 -1.28
CA TYR A 91 7.20 -25.51 -0.38
C TYR A 91 6.00 -26.19 -1.04
N LEU A 92 5.99 -26.29 -2.38
CA LEU A 92 4.91 -26.91 -3.16
C LEU A 92 5.30 -28.32 -3.63
N THR A 93 5.44 -29.22 -2.67
CA THR A 93 5.98 -30.58 -2.90
C THR A 93 4.94 -31.57 -3.41
N GLU A 94 3.68 -31.36 -3.06
CA GLU A 94 2.57 -32.29 -3.36
C GLU A 94 1.48 -31.59 -4.17
N LEU A 95 0.63 -32.36 -4.83
CA LEU A 95 -0.56 -31.90 -5.51
C LEU A 95 -1.74 -31.81 -4.51
N ARG A 96 -1.83 -30.70 -3.78
CA ARG A 96 -2.90 -30.41 -2.81
C ARG A 96 -3.30 -28.94 -2.87
N LYS A 97 -4.36 -28.59 -2.16
CA LYS A 97 -4.68 -27.18 -1.91
C LYS A 97 -3.65 -26.59 -0.92
N TYR A 98 -3.06 -25.46 -1.30
CA TYR A 98 -2.16 -24.68 -0.48
C TYR A 98 -2.81 -23.36 -0.05
N ASN A 99 -2.49 -22.92 1.15
CA ASN A 99 -2.71 -21.55 1.57
C ASN A 99 -1.38 -20.79 1.37
N TYR A 100 -1.34 -19.84 0.44
CA TYR A 100 -0.11 -19.15 0.07
C TYR A 100 0.55 -18.44 1.28
N GLU A 101 -0.25 -17.88 2.20
CA GLU A 101 0.26 -17.19 3.38
C GLU A 101 0.89 -18.19 4.37
N LYS A 102 0.12 -19.20 4.79
CA LYS A 102 0.55 -20.14 5.82
C LYS A 102 1.60 -21.13 5.32
N ASP A 103 1.44 -21.62 4.09
CA ASP A 103 2.30 -22.71 3.57
C ASP A 103 3.58 -22.17 2.89
N ILE A 104 3.60 -20.89 2.47
CA ILE A 104 4.74 -20.30 1.73
C ILE A 104 5.30 -19.07 2.47
N ILE A 105 4.47 -18.03 2.71
CA ILE A 105 4.97 -16.76 3.23
C ILE A 105 5.47 -16.89 4.68
N VAL A 106 4.68 -17.51 5.56
CA VAL A 106 5.05 -17.64 6.97
C VAL A 106 6.38 -18.40 7.17
N PRO A 107 6.64 -19.54 6.52
CA PRO A 107 7.97 -20.18 6.57
C PRO A 107 9.10 -19.26 6.10
N LEU A 108 8.91 -18.52 5.02
CA LEU A 108 9.91 -17.58 4.47
C LEU A 108 10.14 -16.35 5.34
N ILE A 109 9.16 -15.92 6.13
CA ILE A 109 9.34 -14.88 7.14
C ILE A 109 10.41 -15.31 8.15
N ASN A 110 10.37 -16.56 8.62
CA ASN A 110 11.36 -17.10 9.55
C ASN A 110 12.77 -17.18 8.93
N GLU A 111 12.87 -17.31 7.63
CA GLU A 111 14.13 -17.28 6.87
C GLU A 111 14.61 -15.83 6.59
N GLY A 112 13.83 -14.81 6.91
CA GLY A 112 14.13 -13.40 6.60
C GLY A 112 14.05 -13.07 5.10
N LYS A 113 13.26 -13.84 4.33
CA LYS A 113 13.17 -13.78 2.88
C LYS A 113 11.91 -13.09 2.35
N VAL A 114 11.11 -12.52 3.24
CA VAL A 114 9.90 -11.76 2.88
C VAL A 114 10.13 -10.29 3.16
N VAL A 115 9.89 -9.45 2.14
CA VAL A 115 10.03 -7.99 2.26
C VAL A 115 8.72 -7.29 1.96
N SER A 116 8.55 -6.11 2.54
CA SER A 116 7.41 -5.23 2.40
C SER A 116 7.77 -4.05 1.48
N TYR A 117 7.23 -4.05 0.27
CA TYR A 117 7.30 -2.90 -0.63
C TYR A 117 6.13 -1.97 -0.31
N LYS A 118 6.43 -0.88 0.39
CA LYS A 118 5.43 0.13 0.78
C LYS A 118 5.19 1.06 -0.39
N SER A 119 3.95 1.11 -0.86
CA SER A 119 3.57 2.01 -1.94
C SER A 119 2.21 2.66 -1.67
N SER A 120 2.05 3.89 -2.15
CA SER A 120 0.78 4.61 -2.20
C SER A 120 0.08 4.45 -3.55
N GLU A 121 0.62 3.62 -4.44
CA GLU A 121 0.04 3.33 -5.73
C GLU A 121 -1.33 2.66 -5.59
N TYR A 122 -2.05 2.57 -6.70
CA TYR A 122 -3.43 2.13 -6.64
C TYR A 122 -3.53 0.59 -6.55
N ALA A 123 -4.03 0.12 -5.43
CA ALA A 123 -4.41 -1.27 -5.23
C ALA A 123 -5.67 -1.32 -4.36
N LYS A 124 -6.74 -1.90 -4.88
CA LYS A 124 -8.02 -2.02 -4.17
C LYS A 124 -8.71 -3.35 -4.44
N ASP A 125 -9.25 -3.92 -3.40
CA ASP A 125 -10.16 -5.05 -3.43
C ASP A 125 -11.49 -4.68 -4.13
N MET A 126 -11.98 -5.56 -5.00
CA MET A 126 -13.23 -5.44 -5.75
C MET A 126 -14.25 -6.51 -5.36
N GLY A 127 -14.08 -7.20 -4.24
CA GLY A 127 -14.88 -8.36 -3.83
C GLY A 127 -16.35 -8.07 -3.52
N THR A 128 -16.80 -6.80 -3.60
CA THR A 128 -18.22 -6.43 -3.45
C THR A 128 -18.68 -5.49 -4.58
N PRO A 129 -19.98 -5.47 -4.93
CA PRO A 129 -20.50 -4.56 -5.97
C PRO A 129 -20.23 -3.08 -5.68
N GLU A 130 -20.18 -2.69 -4.41
CA GLU A 130 -19.88 -1.32 -3.99
C GLU A 130 -18.41 -0.99 -4.24
N ARG A 131 -17.48 -1.86 -3.82
CA ARG A 131 -16.04 -1.71 -4.05
C ARG A 131 -15.72 -1.70 -5.55
N TYR A 132 -16.35 -2.59 -6.33
CA TYR A 132 -16.22 -2.60 -7.79
C TYR A 132 -16.63 -1.27 -8.42
N ARG A 133 -17.81 -0.70 -8.04
CA ARG A 133 -18.24 0.60 -8.54
C ARG A 133 -17.25 1.71 -8.17
N ARG A 134 -16.74 1.68 -6.95
CA ARG A 134 -15.73 2.65 -6.52
C ARG A 134 -14.45 2.58 -7.33
N VAL A 135 -13.95 1.38 -7.62
CA VAL A 135 -12.77 1.19 -8.48
C VAL A 135 -13.06 1.69 -9.90
N GLN A 136 -14.25 1.45 -10.44
CA GLN A 136 -14.65 1.95 -11.74
C GLN A 136 -14.71 3.49 -11.79
N GLU A 137 -15.22 4.14 -10.76
CA GLU A 137 -15.20 5.60 -10.61
C GLU A 137 -13.78 6.14 -10.54
N ASP A 138 -12.92 5.55 -9.71
CA ASP A 138 -11.52 5.94 -9.54
C ASP A 138 -10.74 5.77 -10.86
N TYR A 139 -10.98 4.70 -11.61
CA TYR A 139 -10.38 4.47 -12.93
C TYR A 139 -10.84 5.52 -13.96
N ASN A 140 -12.14 5.75 -14.06
CA ASN A 140 -12.72 6.72 -15.02
C ASN A 140 -12.32 8.16 -14.70
N SER A 141 -12.02 8.48 -13.45
CA SER A 141 -11.56 9.82 -13.02
C SER A 141 -10.04 10.02 -13.16
N GLY A 142 -9.28 8.98 -13.58
CA GLY A 142 -7.84 9.05 -13.74
C GLY A 142 -7.05 8.95 -12.42
N ILE A 143 -7.70 8.63 -11.30
CA ILE A 143 -7.04 8.48 -9.99
C ILE A 143 -6.03 7.32 -10.01
N CYS A 144 -6.35 6.24 -10.72
CA CYS A 144 -5.44 5.09 -10.81
C CYS A 144 -4.14 5.50 -11.48
N ASP A 145 -4.24 6.08 -12.68
CA ASP A 145 -3.11 6.56 -13.47
C ASP A 145 -2.28 7.62 -12.72
N ALA A 146 -2.96 8.56 -12.04
CA ALA A 146 -2.30 9.58 -11.23
C ALA A 146 -1.54 9.04 -10.02
N LYS A 147 -1.83 7.83 -9.55
CA LYS A 147 -1.11 7.17 -8.46
C LYS A 147 0.02 6.27 -8.90
N ASN A 148 0.07 5.88 -10.16
CA ASN A 148 1.12 5.01 -10.69
C ASN A 148 2.47 5.75 -10.73
N LEU A 149 3.48 5.21 -10.05
CA LEU A 149 4.81 5.84 -9.93
C LEU A 149 5.63 5.82 -11.22
N ALA A 150 5.25 5.06 -12.24
CA ALA A 150 5.83 5.14 -13.57
C ALA A 150 5.44 6.44 -14.28
N ASN A 151 4.32 7.06 -13.89
CA ASN A 151 3.82 8.30 -14.45
C ASN A 151 4.45 9.51 -13.76
N LYS A 152 5.07 10.40 -14.54
CA LYS A 152 5.61 11.66 -14.01
C LYS A 152 4.46 12.56 -13.58
N GLN A 153 4.41 12.88 -12.31
CA GLN A 153 3.38 13.76 -11.74
C GLN A 153 3.96 15.14 -11.43
N LYS A 154 3.12 16.15 -11.57
CA LYS A 154 3.40 17.51 -11.10
C LYS A 154 2.80 17.68 -9.71
N ALA A 155 3.53 18.30 -8.80
CA ALA A 155 3.07 18.53 -7.44
C ALA A 155 3.30 19.97 -7.00
N ILE A 156 2.39 20.46 -6.15
CA ILE A 156 2.55 21.69 -5.40
C ILE A 156 2.65 21.30 -3.94
N PHE A 157 3.79 21.63 -3.32
CA PHE A 157 4.01 21.43 -1.89
C PHE A 157 3.47 22.63 -1.14
N LEU A 158 2.61 22.40 -0.18
CA LEU A 158 1.94 23.41 0.63
C LEU A 158 2.38 23.24 2.09
N ASP A 159 2.89 24.31 2.67
CA ASP A 159 3.01 24.34 4.13
C ASP A 159 1.60 24.40 4.74
N ARG A 160 1.47 23.87 5.95
CA ARG A 160 0.18 23.83 6.64
C ARG A 160 -0.11 25.13 7.35
N ASP A 161 0.75 25.50 8.30
CA ASP A 161 0.49 26.58 9.24
C ASP A 161 0.74 27.95 8.61
N GLY A 162 -0.30 28.79 8.53
CA GLY A 162 -0.26 30.07 7.84
C GLY A 162 -0.42 29.99 6.32
N THR A 163 -0.57 28.78 5.75
CA THR A 163 -0.83 28.57 4.32
C THR A 163 -2.19 27.89 4.10
N ILE A 164 -2.45 26.81 4.81
CA ILE A 164 -3.72 26.05 4.74
C ILE A 164 -4.65 26.47 5.88
N ASN A 165 -4.12 26.55 7.10
CA ASN A 165 -4.84 27.02 8.27
C ASN A 165 -4.22 28.29 8.84
N GLU A 166 -5.01 29.03 9.60
CA GLU A 166 -4.53 30.19 10.35
C GLU A 166 -3.37 29.77 11.27
N TYR A 167 -2.35 30.62 11.35
CA TYR A 167 -1.21 30.37 12.22
C TYR A 167 -1.57 30.60 13.67
N VAL A 168 -1.55 29.57 14.48
CA VAL A 168 -1.87 29.61 15.93
C VAL A 168 -0.67 29.22 16.81
N GLY A 169 0.53 29.29 16.27
CA GLY A 169 1.73 28.74 16.91
C GLY A 169 1.78 27.22 16.77
N PHE A 170 1.88 26.49 17.88
CA PHE A 170 1.83 25.04 17.85
C PHE A 170 0.39 24.54 17.88
N LEU A 171 -0.13 24.08 16.75
CA LEU A 171 -1.46 23.48 16.67
C LEU A 171 -1.47 22.14 17.43
N ARG A 172 -2.23 22.07 18.52
CA ARG A 172 -2.29 20.89 19.41
C ARG A 172 -3.67 20.29 19.52
N LYS A 173 -4.71 21.05 19.17
CA LYS A 173 -6.11 20.66 19.33
C LYS A 173 -6.85 20.89 18.02
N GLU A 174 -7.77 20.00 17.70
CA GLU A 174 -8.60 20.08 16.51
C GLU A 174 -9.48 21.35 16.51
N GLU A 175 -9.95 21.77 17.66
CA GLU A 175 -10.76 22.97 17.85
C GLU A 175 -10.04 24.29 17.48
N ASP A 176 -8.70 24.29 17.46
CA ASP A 176 -7.87 25.43 17.07
C ASP A 176 -7.57 25.45 15.56
N PHE A 177 -7.94 24.40 14.83
CA PHE A 177 -7.73 24.30 13.39
C PHE A 177 -8.78 25.12 12.63
N ARG A 178 -8.35 26.16 11.92
CA ARG A 178 -9.21 27.01 11.09
C ARG A 178 -8.62 27.18 9.71
N LEU A 179 -9.35 26.73 8.68
CA LEU A 179 -8.93 26.92 7.30
C LEU A 179 -8.91 28.41 6.94
N ILE A 180 -7.86 28.83 6.25
CA ILE A 180 -7.81 30.16 5.63
C ILE A 180 -8.88 30.22 4.52
N PRO A 181 -9.67 31.31 4.46
CA PRO A 181 -10.70 31.48 3.43
C PRO A 181 -10.14 31.29 2.02
N GLY A 182 -10.83 30.50 1.20
CA GLY A 182 -10.45 30.21 -0.20
C GLY A 182 -9.46 29.07 -0.39
N VAL A 183 -8.90 28.49 0.67
CA VAL A 183 -7.91 27.38 0.56
C VAL A 183 -8.55 26.12 -0.04
N SER A 184 -9.77 25.78 0.34
CA SER A 184 -10.45 24.59 -0.20
C SER A 184 -10.66 24.71 -1.71
N GLU A 185 -11.03 25.89 -2.19
CA GLU A 185 -11.19 26.18 -3.62
C GLU A 185 -9.84 26.17 -4.36
N ALA A 186 -8.80 26.70 -3.73
CA ALA A 186 -7.44 26.67 -4.29
C ALA A 186 -6.93 25.25 -4.44
N ILE A 187 -7.08 24.40 -3.42
CA ILE A 187 -6.68 22.98 -3.48
C ILE A 187 -7.49 22.23 -4.55
N LYS A 188 -8.81 22.49 -4.67
CA LYS A 188 -9.62 21.92 -5.75
C LYS A 188 -9.10 22.33 -7.13
N LYS A 189 -8.71 23.60 -7.33
CA LYS A 189 -8.12 24.06 -8.59
C LYS A 189 -6.79 23.34 -8.88
N ILE A 190 -5.92 23.16 -7.89
CA ILE A 190 -4.67 22.42 -8.02
C ILE A 190 -4.96 21.02 -8.53
N ASN A 191 -5.84 20.28 -7.84
CA ASN A 191 -6.18 18.90 -8.20
C ASN A 191 -6.84 18.81 -9.59
N ASN A 192 -7.75 19.73 -9.92
CA ASN A 192 -8.41 19.76 -11.24
C ASN A 192 -7.47 20.16 -12.39
N SER A 193 -6.31 20.73 -12.08
CA SER A 193 -5.28 21.10 -13.07
C SER A 193 -4.24 19.99 -13.29
N GLY A 194 -4.47 18.79 -12.75
CA GLY A 194 -3.57 17.65 -12.86
C GLY A 194 -2.30 17.77 -12.01
N TYR A 195 -2.34 18.59 -10.95
CA TYR A 195 -1.29 18.67 -9.94
C TYR A 195 -1.71 17.97 -8.65
N LEU A 196 -0.77 17.32 -8.00
CA LEU A 196 -0.96 16.84 -6.64
C LEU A 196 -0.79 18.01 -5.66
N ALA A 197 -1.72 18.16 -4.73
CA ALA A 197 -1.53 19.03 -3.56
C ALA A 197 -0.94 18.21 -2.42
N ILE A 198 0.32 18.46 -2.07
CA ILE A 198 1.05 17.73 -1.02
C ILE A 198 1.27 18.68 0.16
N VAL A 199 0.72 18.31 1.31
CA VAL A 199 0.91 19.08 2.55
C VAL A 199 2.18 18.60 3.24
N VAL A 200 3.06 19.56 3.54
CA VAL A 200 4.29 19.34 4.31
C VAL A 200 4.23 20.17 5.56
N THR A 201 4.32 19.55 6.71
CA THR A 201 4.24 20.24 8.00
C THR A 201 5.20 19.60 9.00
N ASN A 202 5.69 20.41 9.92
CA ASN A 202 6.51 19.97 11.04
C ASN A 202 5.68 19.34 12.16
#